data_073acd121f5c4e38ad267f5d7d888eb3
#
_entry.id   073acd121f5c4e38ad267f5d7d888eb3
#
_cell.length_a   1.000
_cell.length_b   1.000
_cell.length_c   1.000
_cell.angle_alpha   90.00
_cell.angle_beta   90.00
_cell.angle_gamma   90.00
#
_symmetry.space_group_name_H-M   'P 1'
#
loop_
_entity.id
_entity.type
_entity.pdbx_description
1 polymer ?
#
loop_
_entity_poly.entity_id
_entity_poly.type
_entity_poly.pdbx_seq_one_letter_code
_entity_poly.pdbx_strand_id
1 'polypeptide(L)'
;MAKLYFYYSTMNAGKSTTLLQSSYNYRERNMNTLVYTAAIDDRFGIGRVTSRIGISEQANTFARDTDLFTEIQQHLAKAPLHCILVDEAQFLTKAQVYQLSDVVDKLNIPVLCYGLRTDFQAELFEGSRYLLAWADQLEELKTICYCGRKANFDLRLNEQGDVVKQGDQIQIGGNDSYLSVCRRHYKERMAE
;
A
#
# COMPACT_ATOMS: atom_id res chain seq x y z
N MET A 1 8.00 -2.42 -22.47
CA MET A 1 7.09 -3.40 -21.86
C MET A 1 6.72 -2.87 -20.48
N ALA A 2 5.44 -2.82 -20.15
CA ALA A 2 4.96 -2.43 -18.82
C ALA A 2 5.54 -3.33 -17.73
N LYS A 3 5.48 -2.89 -16.48
CA LYS A 3 5.98 -3.63 -15.32
C LYS A 3 5.03 -3.51 -14.14
N LEU A 4 5.05 -4.53 -13.28
CA LEU A 4 4.44 -4.52 -11.96
C LEU A 4 5.48 -4.03 -10.94
N TYR A 5 5.16 -2.95 -10.24
CA TYR A 5 6.01 -2.35 -9.21
C TYR A 5 5.41 -2.58 -7.82
N PHE A 6 6.25 -2.87 -6.86
CA PHE A 6 5.86 -2.86 -5.45
C PHE A 6 6.74 -1.90 -4.65
N TYR A 7 6.15 -0.78 -4.25
CA TYR A 7 6.72 0.20 -3.34
C TYR A 7 6.29 -0.15 -1.92
N TYR A 8 7.20 -0.70 -1.13
CA TYR A 8 6.90 -1.13 0.22
C TYR A 8 7.64 -0.31 1.27
N SER A 9 7.09 -0.24 2.46
CA SER A 9 7.70 0.43 3.60
C SER A 9 7.06 0.01 4.92
N THR A 10 7.53 0.60 6.00
CA THR A 10 6.81 0.74 7.25
C THR A 10 5.73 1.84 7.14
N MET A 11 4.96 2.04 8.19
CA MET A 11 4.03 3.17 8.26
C MET A 11 4.80 4.51 8.20
N ASN A 12 4.10 5.57 7.85
CA ASN A 12 4.63 6.95 7.85
C ASN A 12 5.83 7.22 6.93
N ALA A 13 6.10 6.36 5.96
CA ALA A 13 7.20 6.52 5.00
C ALA A 13 6.82 7.28 3.71
N GLY A 14 5.62 7.87 3.65
CA GLY A 14 5.19 8.68 2.51
C GLY A 14 4.64 7.91 1.31
N LYS A 15 4.17 6.66 1.49
CA LYS A 15 3.60 5.84 0.40
C LYS A 15 2.52 6.58 -0.39
N SER A 16 1.46 7.03 0.29
CA SER A 16 0.34 7.74 -0.36
C SER A 16 0.80 9.05 -1.00
N THR A 17 1.78 9.75 -0.42
CA THR A 17 2.38 10.94 -1.03
C THR A 17 3.08 10.61 -2.35
N THR A 18 3.88 9.55 -2.38
CA THR A 18 4.59 9.10 -3.58
C THR A 18 3.62 8.62 -4.65
N LEU A 19 2.57 7.91 -4.26
CA LEU A 19 1.49 7.49 -5.16
C LEU A 19 0.83 8.71 -5.82
N LEU A 20 0.39 9.67 -5.01
CA LEU A 20 -0.28 10.88 -5.49
C LEU A 20 0.63 11.73 -6.39
N GLN A 21 1.92 11.81 -6.08
CA GLN A 21 2.90 12.48 -6.95
C GLN A 21 3.03 11.74 -8.28
N SER A 22 3.07 10.41 -8.28
CA SER A 22 3.12 9.62 -9.51
C SER A 22 1.86 9.83 -10.36
N SER A 23 0.67 9.78 -9.75
CA SER A 23 -0.59 10.04 -10.44
C SER A 23 -0.62 11.44 -11.06
N TYR A 24 -0.19 12.44 -10.29
CA TYR A 24 -0.10 13.83 -10.78
C TYR A 24 0.82 13.95 -12.00
N ASN A 25 2.00 13.34 -11.96
CA ASN A 25 2.98 13.40 -13.05
C ASN A 25 2.44 12.82 -14.37
N TYR A 26 1.65 11.75 -14.32
CA TYR A 26 0.97 11.21 -15.49
C TYR A 26 -0.07 12.19 -16.03
N ARG A 27 -0.95 12.70 -15.15
CA ARG A 27 -2.04 13.59 -15.55
C ARG A 27 -1.55 14.93 -16.10
N GLU A 28 -0.47 15.48 -15.57
CA GLU A 28 0.17 16.68 -16.10
C GLU A 28 0.61 16.52 -17.57
N ARG A 29 0.81 15.28 -18.01
CA ARG A 29 1.16 14.91 -19.39
C ARG A 29 -0.03 14.43 -20.19
N ASN A 30 -1.27 14.68 -19.74
CA ASN A 30 -2.51 14.20 -20.35
C ASN A 30 -2.59 12.67 -20.43
N MET A 31 -1.95 11.96 -19.50
CA MET A 31 -1.99 10.51 -19.36
C MET A 31 -2.96 10.13 -18.25
N ASN A 32 -3.99 9.35 -18.57
CA ASN A 32 -5.00 8.95 -17.60
C ASN A 32 -4.45 7.89 -16.66
N THR A 33 -4.68 8.07 -15.38
CA THR A 33 -4.40 7.12 -14.31
C THR A 33 -5.69 6.57 -13.73
N LEU A 34 -5.65 5.35 -13.21
CA LEU A 34 -6.72 4.75 -12.43
C LEU A 34 -6.16 4.41 -11.05
N VAL A 35 -6.75 5.00 -10.02
CA VAL A 35 -6.30 4.84 -8.63
C VAL A 35 -7.26 3.94 -7.88
N TYR A 36 -6.72 2.98 -7.14
CA TYR A 36 -7.44 2.10 -6.22
C TYR A 36 -6.93 2.26 -4.79
N THR A 37 -7.83 2.07 -3.83
CA THR A 37 -7.50 1.91 -2.41
C THR A 37 -8.35 0.81 -1.79
N ALA A 38 -7.88 0.20 -0.70
CA ALA A 38 -8.64 -0.85 -0.04
C ALA A 38 -9.94 -0.31 0.57
N ALA A 39 -11.07 -0.97 0.32
CA ALA A 39 -12.38 -0.58 0.86
C ALA A 39 -12.43 -0.63 2.40
N ILE A 40 -11.55 -1.44 3.00
CA ILE A 40 -11.40 -1.56 4.45
C ILE A 40 -10.75 -0.32 5.08
N ASP A 41 -10.04 0.51 4.32
CA ASP A 41 -9.43 1.75 4.81
C ASP A 41 -10.39 2.93 4.58
N ASP A 42 -11.15 3.29 5.60
CA ASP A 42 -12.10 4.40 5.60
C ASP A 42 -11.62 5.64 6.37
N ARG A 43 -10.36 5.63 6.87
CA ARG A 43 -9.78 6.68 7.75
C ARG A 43 -9.90 8.10 7.18
N PHE A 44 -9.91 8.26 5.87
CA PHE A 44 -10.01 9.55 5.19
C PHE A 44 -11.26 9.67 4.30
N GLY A 45 -12.25 8.79 4.50
CA GLY A 45 -13.45 8.66 3.69
C GLY A 45 -13.31 7.57 2.61
N ILE A 46 -14.43 6.93 2.29
CA ILE A 46 -14.49 5.84 1.32
C ILE A 46 -14.05 6.32 -0.07
N GLY A 47 -13.17 5.58 -0.72
CA GLY A 47 -12.73 5.88 -2.09
C GLY A 47 -11.86 7.14 -2.19
N ARG A 48 -11.02 7.39 -1.20
CA ARG A 48 -10.10 8.52 -1.21
C ARG A 48 -8.71 8.11 -0.73
N VAL A 49 -7.70 8.44 -1.51
CA VAL A 49 -6.30 8.38 -1.09
C VAL A 49 -5.90 9.75 -0.56
N THR A 50 -5.43 9.80 0.68
CA THR A 50 -5.01 11.05 1.33
C THR A 50 -3.63 10.89 1.94
N SER A 51 -2.73 11.80 1.62
CA SER A 51 -1.42 11.87 2.25
C SER A 51 -1.48 12.67 3.55
N ARG A 52 -0.56 12.41 4.46
CA ARG A 52 -0.44 13.17 5.73
C ARG A 52 -0.07 14.64 5.53
N ILE A 53 0.46 15.00 4.37
CA ILE A 53 0.76 16.42 4.02
C ILE A 53 -0.43 17.14 3.38
N GLY A 54 -1.63 16.55 3.39
CA GLY A 54 -2.87 17.19 2.97
C GLY A 54 -3.22 17.07 1.49
N ILE A 55 -2.44 16.35 0.68
CA ILE A 55 -2.79 16.07 -0.72
C ILE A 55 -3.74 14.87 -0.75
N SER A 56 -4.79 14.96 -1.57
CA SER A 56 -5.75 13.85 -1.72
C SER A 56 -6.30 13.74 -3.14
N GLU A 57 -6.72 12.53 -3.51
CA GLU A 57 -7.33 12.21 -4.79
C GLU A 57 -8.48 11.19 -4.59
N GLN A 58 -9.48 11.25 -5.46
CA GLN A 58 -10.50 10.21 -5.51
C GLN A 58 -9.93 8.93 -6.08
N ALA A 59 -10.33 7.80 -5.51
CA ALA A 59 -9.91 6.46 -5.90
C ALA A 59 -11.11 5.52 -5.98
N ASN A 60 -10.98 4.47 -6.80
CA ASN A 60 -11.88 3.35 -6.73
C ASN A 60 -11.52 2.48 -5.53
N THR A 61 -12.47 1.78 -4.97
CA THR A 61 -12.20 0.87 -3.85
C THR A 61 -12.13 -0.57 -4.33
N PHE A 62 -11.27 -1.36 -3.70
CA PHE A 62 -11.29 -2.81 -3.86
C PHE A 62 -11.59 -3.51 -2.53
N ALA A 63 -12.43 -4.52 -2.58
CA ALA A 63 -12.69 -5.49 -1.51
C ALA A 63 -12.05 -6.84 -1.89
N ARG A 64 -12.08 -7.82 -0.99
CA ARG A 64 -11.44 -9.13 -1.22
C ARG A 64 -12.00 -9.90 -2.43
N ASP A 65 -13.24 -9.65 -2.79
CA ASP A 65 -13.98 -10.28 -3.91
C ASP A 65 -13.97 -9.45 -5.21
N THR A 66 -13.35 -8.29 -5.22
CA THR A 66 -13.25 -7.43 -6.40
C THR A 66 -12.39 -8.10 -7.48
N ASP A 67 -12.94 -8.23 -8.69
CA ASP A 67 -12.20 -8.62 -9.89
C ASP A 67 -11.55 -7.40 -10.54
N LEU A 68 -10.31 -7.11 -10.13
CA LEU A 68 -9.57 -5.94 -10.58
C LEU A 68 -9.29 -5.97 -12.09
N PHE A 69 -9.04 -7.16 -12.67
CA PHE A 69 -8.76 -7.24 -14.10
C PHE A 69 -9.98 -6.85 -14.93
N THR A 70 -11.16 -7.41 -14.60
CA THR A 70 -12.42 -7.07 -15.29
C THR A 70 -12.78 -5.60 -15.12
N GLU A 71 -12.66 -5.04 -13.91
CA GLU A 71 -12.93 -3.62 -13.69
C GLU A 71 -12.00 -2.71 -14.49
N ILE A 72 -10.69 -3.00 -14.51
CA ILE A 72 -9.72 -2.23 -15.29
C ILE A 72 -10.03 -2.30 -16.79
N GLN A 73 -10.42 -3.48 -17.30
CA GLN A 73 -10.86 -3.62 -18.70
C GLN A 73 -12.10 -2.75 -19.00
N GLN A 74 -13.07 -2.67 -18.08
CA GLN A 74 -14.24 -1.83 -18.24
C GLN A 74 -13.90 -0.33 -18.26
N HIS A 75 -12.92 0.10 -17.46
CA HIS A 75 -12.40 1.47 -17.51
C HIS A 75 -11.65 1.74 -18.82
N LEU A 76 -10.80 0.81 -19.26
CA LEU A 76 -10.03 0.91 -20.49
C LEU A 76 -10.96 1.00 -21.73
N ALA A 77 -12.11 0.32 -21.71
CA ALA A 77 -13.11 0.41 -22.78
C ALA A 77 -13.75 1.81 -22.90
N LYS A 78 -13.74 2.61 -21.84
CA LYS A 78 -14.29 3.97 -21.84
C LYS A 78 -13.27 5.05 -22.20
N ALA A 79 -12.02 4.87 -21.77
CA ALA A 79 -10.94 5.82 -22.01
C ALA A 79 -9.57 5.11 -21.95
N PRO A 80 -8.55 5.59 -22.68
CA PRO A 80 -7.20 5.07 -22.58
C PRO A 80 -6.68 5.19 -21.14
N LEU A 81 -6.00 4.14 -20.64
CA LEU A 81 -5.33 4.10 -19.35
C LEU A 81 -3.82 3.98 -19.56
N HIS A 82 -3.05 4.72 -18.79
CA HIS A 82 -1.58 4.78 -18.93
C HIS A 82 -0.85 4.28 -17.69
N CYS A 83 -1.53 4.23 -16.55
CA CYS A 83 -1.00 3.69 -15.31
C CYS A 83 -2.13 3.33 -14.33
N ILE A 84 -1.96 2.22 -13.63
CA ILE A 84 -2.79 1.81 -12.50
C ILE A 84 -1.98 2.02 -11.23
N LEU A 85 -2.58 2.67 -10.22
CA LEU A 85 -1.96 2.90 -8.92
C LEU A 85 -2.83 2.28 -7.83
N VAL A 86 -2.23 1.51 -6.94
CA VAL A 86 -2.95 0.81 -5.86
C VAL A 86 -2.36 1.21 -4.53
N ASP A 87 -3.13 1.93 -3.71
CA ASP A 87 -2.78 2.20 -2.31
C ASP A 87 -3.27 1.09 -1.39
N GLU A 88 -2.64 0.97 -0.22
CA GLU A 88 -2.92 -0.08 0.76
C GLU A 88 -2.86 -1.50 0.16
N ALA A 89 -1.92 -1.71 -0.76
CA ALA A 89 -1.79 -2.93 -1.55
C ALA A 89 -1.49 -4.18 -0.71
N GLN A 90 -1.11 -4.05 0.56
CA GLN A 90 -0.97 -5.17 1.48
C GLN A 90 -2.29 -5.93 1.70
N PHE A 91 -3.44 -5.30 1.45
CA PHE A 91 -4.76 -5.91 1.59
C PHE A 91 -5.25 -6.65 0.35
N LEU A 92 -4.47 -6.64 -0.74
CA LEU A 92 -4.75 -7.46 -1.92
C LEU A 92 -4.72 -8.96 -1.57
N THR A 93 -5.58 -9.73 -2.22
CA THR A 93 -5.51 -11.19 -2.20
C THR A 93 -4.48 -11.71 -3.20
N LYS A 94 -4.10 -12.98 -3.08
CA LYS A 94 -3.28 -13.68 -4.08
C LYS A 94 -3.86 -13.53 -5.50
N ALA A 95 -5.18 -13.76 -5.63
CA ALA A 95 -5.86 -13.68 -6.92
C ALA A 95 -5.78 -12.27 -7.52
N GLN A 96 -5.95 -11.23 -6.71
CA GLN A 96 -5.87 -9.84 -7.15
C GLN A 96 -4.44 -9.45 -7.58
N VAL A 97 -3.41 -9.91 -6.89
CA VAL A 97 -2.01 -9.71 -7.35
C VAL A 97 -1.79 -10.38 -8.70
N TYR A 98 -2.32 -11.60 -8.89
CA TYR A 98 -2.27 -12.27 -10.19
C TYR A 98 -3.00 -11.48 -11.27
N GLN A 99 -4.22 -10.99 -10.99
CA GLN A 99 -4.98 -10.13 -11.91
C GLN A 99 -4.21 -8.87 -12.30
N LEU A 100 -3.52 -8.23 -11.35
CA LEU A 100 -2.69 -7.05 -11.65
C LEU A 100 -1.47 -7.41 -12.52
N SER A 101 -0.87 -8.59 -12.36
CA SER A 101 0.16 -9.07 -13.29
C SER A 101 -0.40 -9.29 -14.70
N ASP A 102 -1.62 -9.80 -14.83
CA ASP A 102 -2.32 -9.92 -16.12
C ASP A 102 -2.60 -8.56 -16.77
N VAL A 103 -2.86 -7.51 -16.00
CA VAL A 103 -2.98 -6.13 -16.53
C VAL A 103 -1.67 -5.71 -17.21
N VAL A 104 -0.54 -5.98 -16.54
CA VAL A 104 0.78 -5.69 -17.10
C VAL A 104 1.04 -6.51 -18.36
N ASP A 105 0.84 -7.81 -18.31
CA ASP A 105 1.23 -8.73 -19.37
C ASP A 105 0.29 -8.68 -20.60
N LYS A 106 -1.03 -8.57 -20.36
CA LYS A 106 -2.05 -8.64 -21.41
C LYS A 106 -2.50 -7.29 -21.93
N LEU A 107 -2.53 -6.26 -21.06
CA LEU A 107 -2.98 -4.91 -21.44
C LEU A 107 -1.81 -3.95 -21.66
N ASN A 108 -0.59 -4.35 -21.31
CA ASN A 108 0.64 -3.54 -21.38
C ASN A 108 0.50 -2.18 -20.66
N ILE A 109 -0.17 -2.18 -19.49
CA ILE A 109 -0.35 -1.01 -18.64
C ILE A 109 0.50 -1.20 -17.37
N PRO A 110 1.38 -0.27 -17.00
CA PRO A 110 2.16 -0.35 -15.76
C PRO A 110 1.25 -0.27 -14.53
N VAL A 111 1.57 -1.08 -13.53
CA VAL A 111 0.86 -1.15 -12.25
C VAL A 111 1.82 -0.83 -11.11
N LEU A 112 1.52 0.19 -10.33
CA LEU A 112 2.30 0.64 -9.18
C LEU A 112 1.52 0.35 -7.90
N CYS A 113 1.98 -0.62 -7.13
CA CYS A 113 1.38 -1.01 -5.85
C CYS A 113 2.16 -0.40 -4.69
N TYR A 114 1.48 0.25 -3.75
CA TYR A 114 2.04 0.86 -2.56
C TYR A 114 1.45 0.20 -1.32
N GLY A 115 2.30 -0.28 -0.41
CA GLY A 115 1.78 -1.00 0.74
C GLY A 115 2.80 -1.23 1.86
N LEU A 116 2.30 -1.72 3.00
CA LEU A 116 3.12 -2.18 4.11
C LEU A 116 3.74 -3.53 3.75
N ARG A 117 4.99 -3.77 4.18
CA ARG A 117 5.61 -5.08 4.02
C ARG A 117 5.06 -6.08 5.04
N THR A 118 5.14 -5.71 6.31
CA THR A 118 4.75 -6.56 7.44
C THR A 118 3.79 -5.83 8.36
N ASP A 119 3.06 -6.60 9.15
CA ASP A 119 2.28 -6.11 10.28
C ASP A 119 3.16 -5.82 11.52
N PHE A 120 2.52 -5.48 12.64
CA PHE A 120 3.19 -5.20 13.91
C PHE A 120 3.81 -6.44 14.58
N GLN A 121 3.47 -7.65 14.15
CA GLN A 121 4.05 -8.91 14.60
C GLN A 121 5.23 -9.36 13.71
N ALA A 122 5.62 -8.52 12.75
CA ALA A 122 6.64 -8.80 11.74
C ALA A 122 6.25 -9.91 10.75
N GLU A 123 4.96 -10.23 10.63
CA GLU A 123 4.43 -11.17 9.67
C GLU A 123 4.04 -10.46 8.36
N LEU A 124 4.26 -11.12 7.22
CA LEU A 124 3.89 -10.58 5.92
C LEU A 124 2.37 -10.54 5.77
N PHE A 125 1.86 -9.42 5.28
CA PHE A 125 0.50 -9.37 4.75
C PHE A 125 0.34 -10.25 3.51
N GLU A 126 -0.88 -10.74 3.24
CA GLU A 126 -1.15 -11.59 2.07
C GLU A 126 -0.72 -10.90 0.76
N GLY A 127 -1.21 -9.69 0.50
CA GLY A 127 -0.86 -8.94 -0.71
C GLY A 127 0.63 -8.68 -0.84
N SER A 128 1.28 -8.32 0.25
CA SER A 128 2.72 -8.06 0.27
C SER A 128 3.55 -9.30 -0.02
N ARG A 129 3.14 -10.47 0.49
CA ARG A 129 3.78 -11.76 0.20
C ARG A 129 3.81 -12.02 -1.30
N TYR A 130 2.67 -11.85 -1.96
CA TYR A 130 2.56 -12.14 -3.39
C TYR A 130 3.16 -11.04 -4.26
N LEU A 131 3.08 -9.78 -3.86
CA LEU A 131 3.77 -8.69 -4.54
C LEU A 131 5.29 -8.84 -4.48
N LEU A 132 5.85 -9.23 -3.33
CA LEU A 132 7.29 -9.53 -3.19
C LEU A 132 7.73 -10.69 -4.11
N ALA A 133 6.84 -11.65 -4.39
CA ALA A 133 7.15 -12.79 -5.25
C ALA A 133 6.96 -12.50 -6.74
N TRP A 134 6.03 -11.63 -7.13
CA TRP A 134 5.56 -11.48 -8.51
C TRP A 134 5.89 -10.13 -9.16
N ALA A 135 6.22 -9.08 -8.37
CA ALA A 135 6.55 -7.79 -8.95
C ALA A 135 7.88 -7.82 -9.72
N ASP A 136 7.91 -7.15 -10.87
CA ASP A 136 9.13 -6.98 -11.68
C ASP A 136 10.14 -6.06 -11.01
N GLN A 137 9.64 -5.10 -10.22
CA GLN A 137 10.45 -4.10 -9.51
C GLN A 137 10.00 -3.98 -8.06
N LEU A 138 10.96 -4.05 -7.15
CA LEU A 138 10.77 -3.91 -5.72
C LEU A 138 11.52 -2.66 -5.25
N GLU A 139 10.80 -1.70 -4.67
CA GLU A 139 11.39 -0.47 -4.16
C GLU A 139 10.98 -0.22 -2.70
N GLU A 140 11.95 0.06 -1.85
CA GLU A 140 11.71 0.40 -0.47
C GLU A 140 11.65 1.91 -0.27
N LEU A 141 10.49 2.41 0.19
CA LEU A 141 10.37 3.78 0.66
C LEU A 141 10.85 3.83 2.11
N LYS A 142 11.90 4.60 2.35
CA LYS A 142 12.61 4.59 3.63
C LYS A 142 12.07 5.67 4.57
N THR A 143 11.99 5.31 5.85
CA THR A 143 11.79 6.25 6.95
C THR A 143 12.74 5.92 8.10
N ILE A 144 12.77 6.75 9.12
CA ILE A 144 13.73 6.66 10.21
C ILE A 144 13.07 6.27 11.54
N CYS A 145 13.79 5.48 12.31
CA CYS A 145 13.54 5.22 13.71
C CYS A 145 13.94 6.44 14.57
N TYR A 146 13.38 6.59 15.75
CA TYR A 146 13.75 7.67 16.69
C TYR A 146 15.26 7.71 17.05
N CYS A 147 16.02 6.64 16.80
CA CYS A 147 17.46 6.62 16.97
C CYS A 147 18.24 7.05 15.72
N GLY A 148 17.57 7.54 14.66
CA GLY A 148 18.19 7.97 13.41
C GLY A 148 18.50 6.83 12.42
N ARG A 149 18.37 5.54 12.81
CA ARG A 149 18.56 4.40 11.90
C ARG A 149 17.33 4.19 11.04
N LYS A 150 17.48 3.50 9.91
CA LYS A 150 16.36 3.10 9.06
C LYS A 150 15.33 2.30 9.86
N ALA A 151 14.05 2.69 9.75
CA ALA A 151 12.95 1.91 10.31
C ALA A 151 12.61 0.75 9.36
N ASN A 152 12.41 -0.43 9.94
CA ASN A 152 12.09 -1.65 9.20
C ASN A 152 10.82 -2.34 9.69
N PHE A 153 10.32 -1.95 10.88
CA PHE A 153 9.18 -2.56 11.56
C PHE A 153 8.28 -1.49 12.12
N ASP A 154 7.03 -1.85 12.34
CA ASP A 154 6.05 -1.03 13.04
C ASP A 154 5.68 -1.72 14.34
N LEU A 155 5.72 -0.97 15.45
CA LEU A 155 5.14 -1.35 16.72
C LEU A 155 3.70 -0.81 16.76
N ARG A 156 2.75 -1.61 17.25
CA ARG A 156 1.42 -1.16 17.63
C ARG A 156 1.44 -0.77 19.09
N LEU A 157 0.94 0.43 19.40
CA LEU A 157 0.86 0.94 20.76
C LEU A 157 -0.60 1.13 21.14
N ASN A 158 -0.98 0.69 22.34
CA ASN A 158 -2.29 0.96 22.91
C ASN A 158 -2.44 2.44 23.36
N GLU A 159 -3.58 2.80 23.89
CA GLU A 159 -3.86 4.16 24.37
C GLU A 159 -2.90 4.62 25.49
N GLN A 160 -2.35 3.69 26.26
CA GLN A 160 -1.39 3.95 27.34
C GLN A 160 0.05 4.06 26.84
N GLY A 161 0.29 3.76 25.54
CA GLY A 161 1.62 3.78 24.94
C GLY A 161 2.40 2.46 25.09
N ASP A 162 1.76 1.40 25.60
CA ASP A 162 2.36 0.08 25.73
C ASP A 162 2.32 -0.67 24.40
N VAL A 163 3.32 -1.53 24.19
CA VAL A 163 3.42 -2.33 22.98
C VAL A 163 2.40 -3.47 22.98
N VAL A 164 1.56 -3.50 21.97
CA VAL A 164 0.64 -4.61 21.69
C VAL A 164 1.40 -5.72 20.97
N LYS A 165 1.56 -6.87 21.62
CA LYS A 165 2.37 -8.00 21.14
C LYS A 165 1.56 -9.03 20.35
N GLN A 166 0.26 -9.14 20.62
CA GLN A 166 -0.65 -10.09 20.00
C GLN A 166 -1.96 -9.42 19.65
N GLY A 167 -2.62 -9.90 18.61
CA GLY A 167 -3.90 -9.39 18.15
C GLY A 167 -4.10 -9.61 16.66
N ASP A 168 -5.24 -9.21 16.16
CA ASP A 168 -5.56 -9.30 14.74
C ASP A 168 -4.59 -8.49 13.90
N GLN A 169 -4.21 -9.03 12.74
CA GLN A 169 -3.31 -8.36 11.79
C GLN A 169 -3.87 -7.01 11.35
N ILE A 170 -5.18 -6.93 11.19
CA ILE A 170 -5.91 -5.74 10.77
C ILE A 170 -6.80 -5.29 11.91
N GLN A 171 -6.63 -4.07 12.39
CA GLN A 171 -7.54 -3.42 13.31
C GLN A 171 -8.02 -2.11 12.69
N ILE A 172 -9.33 -2.04 12.43
CA ILE A 172 -9.99 -0.86 11.89
C ILE A 172 -10.72 -0.19 13.05
N GLY A 173 -10.51 1.11 13.20
CA GLY A 173 -11.24 1.90 14.20
C GLY A 173 -10.83 1.58 15.64
N GLY A 174 -9.63 1.88 16.02
CA GLY A 174 -9.13 1.88 17.39
C GLY A 174 -8.27 3.11 17.63
N ASN A 175 -8.05 3.45 18.90
CA ASN A 175 -7.14 4.54 19.29
C ASN A 175 -5.67 4.09 19.29
N ASP A 176 -5.38 2.92 18.75
CA ASP A 176 -4.03 2.41 18.64
C ASP A 176 -3.19 3.30 17.71
N SER A 177 -1.98 3.55 18.11
CA SER A 177 -1.00 4.25 17.30
C SER A 177 0.10 3.31 16.83
N TYR A 178 0.83 3.72 15.79
CA TYR A 178 1.94 2.95 15.24
C TYR A 178 3.22 3.77 15.29
N LEU A 179 4.30 3.11 15.70
CA LEU A 179 5.64 3.66 15.77
C LEU A 179 6.59 2.87 14.90
N SER A 180 7.12 3.51 13.86
CA SER A 180 8.10 2.88 12.96
C SER A 180 9.48 2.86 13.60
N VAL A 181 10.09 1.68 13.70
CA VAL A 181 11.34 1.46 14.43
C VAL A 181 12.34 0.60 13.65
N CYS A 182 13.62 0.70 14.01
CA CYS A 182 14.64 -0.21 13.51
C CYS A 182 14.51 -1.59 14.18
N ARG A 183 15.11 -2.62 13.55
CA ARG A 183 15.03 -4.01 14.05
C ARG A 183 15.47 -4.16 15.50
N ARG A 184 16.51 -3.42 15.93
CA ARG A 184 16.98 -3.47 17.33
C ARG A 184 15.89 -3.03 18.29
N HIS A 185 15.32 -1.84 18.10
CA HIS A 185 14.27 -1.31 18.97
C HIS A 185 12.97 -2.11 18.88
N TYR A 186 12.65 -2.69 17.73
CA TYR A 186 11.54 -3.62 17.62
C TYR A 186 11.70 -4.81 18.57
N LYS A 187 12.88 -5.48 18.52
CA LYS A 187 13.16 -6.62 19.40
C LYS A 187 13.18 -6.27 20.89
N GLU A 188 13.81 -5.14 21.24
CA GLU A 188 13.88 -4.66 22.62
C GLU A 188 12.47 -4.41 23.16
N ARG A 189 11.64 -3.65 22.44
CA ARG A 189 10.27 -3.30 22.87
C ARG A 189 9.31 -4.50 22.86
N MET A 190 9.50 -5.47 21.98
CA MET A 190 8.70 -6.71 22.00
C MET A 190 9.09 -7.66 23.13
N ALA A 191 10.28 -7.53 23.72
CA ALA A 191 10.75 -8.34 24.83
C ALA A 191 10.34 -7.79 26.22
N GLU A 192 10.07 -6.48 26.34
CA GLU A 192 9.52 -5.85 27.54
C GLU A 192 8.12 -6.37 27.89
#